data_02ea33b30e2b4040ef38dd31ac8f395f
#
_entry.id   02ea33b30e2b4040ef38dd31ac8f395f
#
_cell.length_a   1.000
_cell.length_b   1.000
_cell.length_c   1.000
_cell.angle_alpha   90.00
_cell.angle_beta   90.00
_cell.angle_gamma   90.00
#
_symmetry.space_group_name_H-M   'P 1'
#
loop_
_entity.id
_entity.type
_entity.pdbx_description
1 polymer ?
#
loop_
_entity_poly.entity_id
_entity_poly.type
_entity_poly.pdbx_seq_one_letter_code
_entity_poly.pdbx_strand_id
1 'polypeptide(L)'
;MNQEDSIAVQYPRNIHEDMVHSSGLRGYLEVMQHLGIDPMPLLAKYGIQLAQLQDDNAWISHTALIQLLEESAQQANCADLGLRISQYQDIGILGVLGLILQSASTLHEVIKYSSDLLFLHGSALRLYINDRVSTDAFEPSSDIVELIFDIQLHDATHILSKRQTMDLGLAVCHRVLRYLSGERYQPLRVALPHSPIAPLNVYKRFFHAEVMIDQQHAALYFHKDMLNITLDSIDHGLREIVDSYLERSFRSHQGSFSDRVRHAIRIHLSGPKANKTDIANMLAMHPRSLQRKLDEEGTSFEQIRDKLRQQLLLQYLADSK
;
A
#
# COMPACT_ATOMS: atom_id res chain seq x y z
N MET A 1 -7.67 34.64 19.97
CA MET A 1 -8.21 33.30 20.24
C MET A 1 -8.15 32.55 18.92
N ASN A 2 -6.94 32.06 18.59
CA ASN A 2 -6.64 31.40 17.35
C ASN A 2 -6.83 29.89 17.59
N GLN A 3 -7.87 29.31 16.99
CA GLN A 3 -7.98 27.87 16.82
C GLN A 3 -7.05 27.52 15.63
N GLU A 4 -5.87 27.02 15.96
CA GLU A 4 -5.07 26.24 15.02
C GLU A 4 -5.74 24.86 14.88
N ASP A 5 -6.55 24.69 13.86
CA ASP A 5 -7.04 23.37 13.46
C ASP A 5 -5.85 22.56 12.95
N SER A 6 -5.26 21.80 13.87
CA SER A 6 -4.24 20.82 13.58
C SER A 6 -4.93 19.67 12.82
N ILE A 7 -4.65 19.54 11.53
CA ILE A 7 -4.97 18.35 10.74
C ILE A 7 -4.08 17.20 11.26
N ALA A 8 -4.44 16.65 12.40
CA ALA A 8 -3.81 15.44 12.91
C ALA A 8 -4.51 14.24 12.26
N VAL A 9 -3.78 13.47 11.49
CA VAL A 9 -4.27 12.16 11.00
C VAL A 9 -4.57 11.31 12.24
N GLN A 10 -5.86 11.11 12.54
CA GLN A 10 -6.30 10.28 13.66
C GLN A 10 -6.22 8.81 13.21
N TYR A 11 -5.20 8.10 13.69
CA TYR A 11 -5.16 6.64 13.57
C TYR A 11 -6.17 5.99 14.52
N PRO A 12 -6.87 4.94 14.08
CA PRO A 12 -7.73 4.17 14.97
C PRO A 12 -6.92 3.58 16.12
N ARG A 13 -7.44 3.72 17.33
CA ARG A 13 -6.77 3.31 18.59
C ARG A 13 -6.67 1.78 18.76
N ASN A 14 -7.21 1.00 17.84
CA ASN A 14 -7.22 -0.45 17.94
C ASN A 14 -5.94 -1.04 17.32
N ILE A 15 -4.96 -1.37 18.14
CA ILE A 15 -3.62 -1.84 17.78
C ILE A 15 -3.65 -3.25 17.10
N HIS A 16 -4.79 -3.93 17.11
CA HIS A 16 -4.94 -5.32 16.67
C HIS A 16 -5.77 -5.49 15.39
N GLU A 17 -6.31 -4.43 14.81
CA GLU A 17 -7.13 -4.49 13.61
C GLU A 17 -6.46 -3.76 12.46
N ASP A 18 -6.37 -4.45 11.30
CA ASP A 18 -5.88 -3.84 10.08
C ASP A 18 -6.93 -2.91 9.51
N MET A 19 -6.57 -1.64 9.35
CA MET A 19 -7.46 -0.59 8.89
C MET A 19 -7.00 -0.04 7.53
N VAL A 20 -7.95 0.43 6.75
CA VAL A 20 -7.72 1.08 5.47
C VAL A 20 -8.65 2.29 5.33
N HIS A 21 -8.22 3.33 4.62
CA HIS A 21 -9.09 4.47 4.33
C HIS A 21 -10.30 4.03 3.49
N SER A 22 -11.46 4.58 3.82
CA SER A 22 -12.73 4.34 3.10
C SER A 22 -12.65 4.75 1.63
N SER A 23 -11.78 5.70 1.28
CA SER A 23 -11.47 6.08 -0.11
C SER A 23 -11.02 4.91 -0.98
N GLY A 24 -10.52 3.81 -0.38
CA GLY A 24 -10.27 2.54 -1.08
C GLY A 24 -11.53 1.88 -1.66
N LEU A 25 -12.73 2.29 -1.21
CA LEU A 25 -14.03 1.89 -1.78
C LEU A 25 -14.65 2.95 -2.71
N ARG A 26 -13.93 4.02 -3.06
CA ARG A 26 -14.43 5.00 -4.03
C ARG A 26 -14.75 4.30 -5.36
N GLY A 27 -15.96 4.52 -5.87
CA GLY A 27 -16.47 3.85 -7.06
C GLY A 27 -17.24 2.54 -6.78
N TYR A 28 -17.20 2.02 -5.55
CA TYR A 28 -17.91 0.78 -5.22
C TYR A 28 -19.44 0.92 -5.41
N LEU A 29 -20.03 2.01 -4.89
CA LEU A 29 -21.48 2.24 -5.01
C LEU A 29 -21.91 2.39 -6.47
N GLU A 30 -21.14 3.15 -7.26
CA GLU A 30 -21.39 3.38 -8.68
C GLU A 30 -21.31 2.08 -9.48
N VAL A 31 -20.31 1.25 -9.23
CA VAL A 31 -20.16 -0.04 -9.91
C VAL A 31 -21.29 -0.98 -9.53
N MET A 32 -21.66 -1.09 -8.25
CA MET A 32 -22.77 -1.93 -7.82
C MET A 32 -24.11 -1.47 -8.42
N GLN A 33 -24.34 -0.16 -8.48
CA GLN A 33 -25.51 0.41 -9.13
C GLN A 33 -25.57 0.07 -10.63
N HIS A 34 -24.45 0.18 -11.35
CA HIS A 34 -24.38 -0.21 -12.77
C HIS A 34 -24.62 -1.71 -12.98
N LEU A 35 -24.29 -2.53 -12.01
CA LEU A 35 -24.57 -3.98 -12.03
C LEU A 35 -26.00 -4.32 -11.59
N GLY A 36 -26.80 -3.33 -11.17
CA GLY A 36 -28.18 -3.53 -10.71
C GLY A 36 -28.30 -4.19 -9.34
N ILE A 37 -27.26 -4.12 -8.52
CA ILE A 37 -27.19 -4.72 -7.18
C ILE A 37 -27.28 -3.63 -6.12
N ASP A 38 -28.17 -3.82 -5.14
CA ASP A 38 -28.23 -2.96 -3.95
C ASP A 38 -27.04 -3.27 -3.03
N PRO A 39 -26.09 -2.31 -2.82
CA PRO A 39 -24.93 -2.55 -1.97
C PRO A 39 -25.25 -2.50 -0.47
N MET A 40 -26.40 -1.94 -0.06
CA MET A 40 -26.70 -1.65 1.34
C MET A 40 -26.72 -2.90 2.25
N PRO A 41 -27.31 -4.05 1.83
CA PRO A 41 -27.28 -5.25 2.65
C PRO A 41 -25.86 -5.79 2.89
N LEU A 42 -24.97 -5.69 1.87
CA LEU A 42 -23.57 -6.13 1.98
C LEU A 42 -22.75 -5.20 2.88
N LEU A 43 -22.91 -3.89 2.72
CA LEU A 43 -22.26 -2.90 3.59
C LEU A 43 -22.67 -3.12 5.05
N ALA A 44 -23.96 -3.31 5.33
CA ALA A 44 -24.46 -3.59 6.66
C ALA A 44 -23.90 -4.90 7.24
N LYS A 45 -23.82 -5.97 6.41
CA LYS A 45 -23.26 -7.27 6.80
C LYS A 45 -21.82 -7.16 7.31
N TYR A 46 -21.02 -6.33 6.65
CA TYR A 46 -19.61 -6.14 6.99
C TYR A 46 -19.36 -4.93 7.90
N GLY A 47 -20.41 -4.32 8.44
CA GLY A 47 -20.31 -3.21 9.41
C GLY A 47 -19.74 -1.92 8.82
N ILE A 48 -19.81 -1.74 7.49
CA ILE A 48 -19.36 -0.53 6.81
C ILE A 48 -20.58 0.41 6.65
N GLN A 49 -20.48 1.59 7.23
CA GLN A 49 -21.55 2.58 7.19
C GLN A 49 -21.43 3.45 5.94
N LEU A 50 -22.57 3.82 5.35
CA LEU A 50 -22.61 4.72 4.18
C LEU A 50 -21.91 6.06 4.45
N ALA A 51 -22.05 6.60 5.66
CA ALA A 51 -21.38 7.83 6.07
C ALA A 51 -19.84 7.73 6.00
N GLN A 52 -19.27 6.54 6.24
CA GLN A 52 -17.82 6.33 6.10
C GLN A 52 -17.40 6.40 4.62
N LEU A 53 -18.23 5.95 3.68
CA LEU A 53 -17.91 6.04 2.25
C LEU A 53 -18.02 7.45 1.68
N GLN A 54 -18.66 8.37 2.42
CA GLN A 54 -18.77 9.79 2.08
C GLN A 54 -17.64 10.64 2.69
N ASP A 55 -16.82 10.05 3.56
CA ASP A 55 -15.67 10.70 4.20
C ASP A 55 -14.39 9.96 3.83
N ASP A 56 -13.65 10.49 2.87
CA ASP A 56 -12.39 9.90 2.38
C ASP A 56 -11.32 9.70 3.48
N ASN A 57 -11.47 10.38 4.62
CA ASN A 57 -10.58 10.24 5.78
C ASN A 57 -11.08 9.21 6.81
N ALA A 58 -12.27 8.65 6.63
CA ALA A 58 -12.78 7.61 7.51
C ALA A 58 -11.93 6.33 7.37
N TRP A 59 -11.84 5.59 8.45
CA TRP A 59 -11.16 4.30 8.49
C TRP A 59 -12.20 3.18 8.55
N ILE A 60 -11.96 2.11 7.78
CA ILE A 60 -12.76 0.89 7.79
C ILE A 60 -11.86 -0.32 8.02
N SER A 61 -12.43 -1.41 8.50
CA SER A 61 -11.72 -2.67 8.64
C SER A 61 -11.24 -3.18 7.28
N HIS A 62 -9.95 -3.47 7.14
CA HIS A 62 -9.40 -4.02 5.89
C HIS A 62 -9.95 -5.41 5.60
N THR A 63 -10.15 -6.22 6.64
CA THR A 63 -10.81 -7.53 6.53
C THR A 63 -12.24 -7.39 6.02
N ALA A 64 -13.01 -6.42 6.55
CA ALA A 64 -14.36 -6.14 6.07
C ALA A 64 -14.38 -5.71 4.60
N LEU A 65 -13.43 -4.85 4.18
CA LEU A 65 -13.29 -4.46 2.78
C LEU A 65 -13.01 -5.66 1.87
N ILE A 66 -12.08 -6.54 2.24
CA ILE A 66 -11.76 -7.75 1.46
C ILE A 66 -13.00 -8.63 1.29
N GLN A 67 -13.68 -8.94 2.39
CA GLN A 67 -14.86 -9.79 2.38
C GLN A 67 -16.02 -9.15 1.58
N LEU A 68 -16.21 -7.84 1.73
CA LEU A 68 -17.22 -7.08 0.97
C LEU A 68 -16.97 -7.24 -0.54
N LEU A 69 -15.74 -7.01 -1.02
CA LEU A 69 -15.43 -7.07 -2.44
C LEU A 69 -15.57 -8.47 -3.02
N GLU A 70 -15.12 -9.50 -2.29
CA GLU A 70 -15.24 -10.89 -2.74
C GLU A 70 -16.71 -11.31 -2.84
N GLU A 71 -17.53 -11.02 -1.82
CA GLU A 71 -18.95 -11.38 -1.85
C GLU A 71 -19.75 -10.56 -2.87
N SER A 72 -19.44 -9.27 -3.01
CA SER A 72 -20.04 -8.41 -4.04
C SER A 72 -19.77 -8.93 -5.44
N ALA A 73 -18.54 -9.37 -5.72
CA ALA A 73 -18.17 -9.96 -7.00
C ALA A 73 -18.99 -11.24 -7.30
N GLN A 74 -19.19 -12.06 -6.28
CA GLN A 74 -20.01 -13.28 -6.41
C GLN A 74 -21.48 -12.96 -6.66
N GLN A 75 -22.09 -12.09 -5.84
CA GLN A 75 -23.52 -11.74 -5.98
C GLN A 75 -23.82 -11.04 -7.29
N ALA A 76 -22.92 -10.17 -7.75
CA ALA A 76 -23.08 -9.46 -9.00
C ALA A 76 -22.65 -10.29 -10.23
N ASN A 77 -22.15 -11.51 -10.04
CA ASN A 77 -21.50 -12.30 -11.09
C ASN A 77 -20.48 -11.46 -11.89
N CYS A 78 -19.72 -10.63 -11.19
CA CYS A 78 -18.77 -9.68 -11.75
C CYS A 78 -17.35 -10.06 -11.35
N ALA A 79 -16.71 -10.90 -12.15
CA ALA A 79 -15.41 -11.48 -11.86
C ALA A 79 -14.25 -10.46 -11.85
N ASP A 80 -14.43 -9.29 -12.48
CA ASP A 80 -13.48 -8.18 -12.60
C ASP A 80 -13.87 -6.96 -11.76
N LEU A 81 -14.58 -7.17 -10.65
CA LEU A 81 -15.12 -6.08 -9.82
C LEU A 81 -14.03 -5.12 -9.35
N GLY A 82 -12.90 -5.64 -8.85
CA GLY A 82 -11.77 -4.82 -8.40
C GLY A 82 -11.21 -3.93 -9.50
N LEU A 83 -11.06 -4.46 -10.72
CA LEU A 83 -10.61 -3.67 -11.89
C LEU A 83 -11.62 -2.57 -12.26
N ARG A 84 -12.92 -2.85 -12.17
CA ARG A 84 -13.97 -1.85 -12.45
C ARG A 84 -13.98 -0.73 -11.41
N ILE A 85 -13.89 -1.07 -10.14
CA ILE A 85 -13.81 -0.07 -9.05
C ILE A 85 -12.59 0.82 -9.24
N SER A 86 -11.43 0.27 -9.60
CA SER A 86 -10.22 1.05 -9.82
C SER A 86 -10.36 2.14 -10.88
N GLN A 87 -11.28 2.01 -11.84
CA GLN A 87 -11.52 3.01 -12.86
C GLN A 87 -12.09 4.34 -12.31
N TYR A 88 -12.74 4.29 -11.16
CA TYR A 88 -13.26 5.45 -10.43
C TYR A 88 -12.23 6.06 -9.47
N GLN A 89 -11.06 5.44 -9.36
CA GLN A 89 -10.01 5.83 -8.41
C GLN A 89 -8.87 6.54 -9.14
N ASP A 90 -8.53 7.71 -8.66
CA ASP A 90 -7.36 8.49 -9.06
C ASP A 90 -6.36 8.57 -7.90
N ILE A 91 -5.27 9.32 -8.08
CA ILE A 91 -4.25 9.51 -7.04
C ILE A 91 -4.82 10.16 -5.76
N GLY A 92 -5.95 10.86 -5.85
CA GLY A 92 -6.60 11.51 -4.72
C GLY A 92 -7.13 10.55 -3.67
N ILE A 93 -7.39 9.26 -4.01
CA ILE A 93 -7.78 8.25 -3.00
C ILE A 93 -6.71 8.05 -1.94
N LEU A 94 -5.46 8.34 -2.27
CA LEU A 94 -4.31 8.21 -1.36
C LEU A 94 -4.20 9.39 -0.38
N GLY A 95 -5.08 10.39 -0.47
CA GLY A 95 -5.07 11.55 0.42
C GLY A 95 -3.73 12.27 0.43
N VAL A 96 -3.16 12.46 1.62
CA VAL A 96 -1.85 13.10 1.80
C VAL A 96 -0.73 12.36 1.07
N LEU A 97 -0.75 11.04 1.04
CA LEU A 97 0.22 10.28 0.26
C LEU A 97 0.16 10.67 -1.23
N GLY A 98 -1.04 10.85 -1.78
CA GLY A 98 -1.21 11.30 -3.17
C GLY A 98 -0.55 12.65 -3.46
N LEU A 99 -0.60 13.60 -2.52
CA LEU A 99 0.11 14.89 -2.64
C LEU A 99 1.63 14.70 -2.60
N ILE A 100 2.12 13.83 -1.71
CA ILE A 100 3.54 13.49 -1.61
C ILE A 100 4.04 12.87 -2.93
N LEU A 101 3.28 11.94 -3.52
CA LEU A 101 3.65 11.31 -4.78
C LEU A 101 3.70 12.32 -5.94
N GLN A 102 2.80 13.29 -5.95
CA GLN A 102 2.79 14.37 -6.95
C GLN A 102 3.97 15.34 -6.81
N SER A 103 4.60 15.43 -5.62
CA SER A 103 5.81 16.26 -5.42
C SER A 103 7.10 15.56 -5.83
N ALA A 104 7.05 14.29 -6.21
CA ALA A 104 8.22 13.52 -6.61
C ALA A 104 8.79 14.00 -7.94
N SER A 105 10.12 13.98 -8.08
CA SER A 105 10.82 14.39 -9.30
C SER A 105 11.07 13.25 -10.28
N THR A 106 11.04 12.00 -9.80
CA THR A 106 11.27 10.80 -10.62
C THR A 106 10.31 9.69 -10.25
N LEU A 107 10.15 8.72 -11.15
CA LEU A 107 9.34 7.54 -10.87
C LEU A 107 9.95 6.69 -9.74
N HIS A 108 11.28 6.72 -9.59
CA HIS A 108 11.98 6.11 -8.46
C HIS A 108 11.54 6.71 -7.12
N GLU A 109 11.45 8.05 -7.05
CA GLU A 109 10.97 8.73 -5.84
C GLU A 109 9.51 8.39 -5.53
N VAL A 110 8.63 8.32 -6.56
CA VAL A 110 7.23 7.88 -6.38
C VAL A 110 7.17 6.50 -5.73
N ILE A 111 7.91 5.53 -6.26
CA ILE A 111 7.91 4.17 -5.73
C ILE A 111 8.49 4.14 -4.31
N LYS A 112 9.57 4.89 -4.06
CA LYS A 112 10.16 5.00 -2.74
C LYS A 112 9.18 5.57 -1.73
N TYR A 113 8.54 6.72 -2.03
CA TYR A 113 7.54 7.31 -1.13
C TYR A 113 6.35 6.38 -0.93
N SER A 114 5.89 5.69 -1.98
CA SER A 114 4.83 4.69 -1.84
C SER A 114 5.25 3.55 -0.91
N SER A 115 6.46 3.00 -1.08
CA SER A 115 6.97 1.93 -0.21
C SER A 115 7.08 2.36 1.25
N ASP A 116 7.53 3.59 1.47
CA ASP A 116 7.77 4.12 2.81
C ASP A 116 6.47 4.55 3.52
N LEU A 117 5.45 5.00 2.77
CA LEU A 117 4.32 5.74 3.32
C LEU A 117 2.93 5.14 3.00
N LEU A 118 2.84 4.00 2.28
CA LEU A 118 1.55 3.39 1.92
C LEU A 118 0.71 3.02 3.16
N PHE A 119 1.35 2.84 4.32
CA PHE A 119 0.67 2.65 5.60
C PHE A 119 -0.25 3.82 5.98
N LEU A 120 -0.01 5.05 5.45
CA LEU A 120 -0.92 6.18 5.63
C LEU A 120 -2.29 5.95 5.01
N HIS A 121 -2.37 5.10 3.97
CA HIS A 121 -3.62 4.70 3.33
C HIS A 121 -4.19 3.42 3.93
N GLY A 122 -3.34 2.46 4.32
CA GLY A 122 -3.81 1.21 4.94
C GLY A 122 -2.69 0.44 5.65
N SER A 123 -2.92 0.06 6.90
CA SER A 123 -1.90 -0.53 7.77
C SER A 123 -1.35 -1.87 7.26
N ALA A 124 -2.15 -2.64 6.52
CA ALA A 124 -1.77 -3.93 5.94
C ALA A 124 -1.14 -3.84 4.55
N LEU A 125 -1.23 -2.68 3.89
CA LEU A 125 -0.74 -2.51 2.52
C LEU A 125 0.78 -2.43 2.47
N ARG A 126 1.37 -3.11 1.49
CA ARG A 126 2.81 -3.11 1.24
C ARG A 126 3.09 -2.91 -0.23
N LEU A 127 4.10 -2.10 -0.52
CA LEU A 127 4.65 -1.94 -1.85
C LEU A 127 6.17 -1.94 -1.74
N TYR A 128 6.86 -2.73 -2.54
CA TYR A 128 8.31 -2.79 -2.53
C TYR A 128 8.85 -3.20 -3.90
N ILE A 129 10.09 -2.83 -4.16
CA ILE A 129 10.77 -3.13 -5.41
C ILE A 129 11.79 -4.25 -5.21
N ASN A 130 11.83 -5.18 -6.14
CA ASN A 130 12.86 -6.20 -6.27
C ASN A 130 13.65 -5.91 -7.56
N ASP A 131 14.94 -5.61 -7.43
CA ASP A 131 15.84 -5.31 -8.55
C ASP A 131 16.68 -6.53 -9.00
N ARG A 132 16.43 -7.69 -8.40
CA ARG A 132 17.07 -8.97 -8.73
C ARG A 132 16.03 -9.98 -9.16
N VAL A 133 15.39 -9.69 -10.30
CA VAL A 133 14.34 -10.55 -10.83
C VAL A 133 14.98 -11.84 -11.38
N SER A 134 14.61 -12.96 -10.78
CA SER A 134 14.94 -14.30 -11.28
C SER A 134 13.63 -15.08 -11.34
N THR A 135 12.98 -15.06 -12.47
CA THR A 135 11.77 -15.83 -12.73
C THR A 135 11.93 -16.60 -14.03
N ASP A 136 11.24 -17.72 -14.16
CA ASP A 136 11.18 -18.50 -15.42
C ASP A 136 10.63 -17.66 -16.61
N ALA A 137 10.03 -16.52 -16.30
CA ALA A 137 9.45 -15.61 -17.28
C ALA A 137 10.45 -14.64 -17.91
N PHE A 138 11.59 -14.42 -17.25
CA PHE A 138 12.66 -13.54 -17.74
C PHE A 138 13.99 -14.26 -17.57
N GLU A 139 14.86 -14.18 -18.59
CA GLU A 139 16.26 -14.48 -18.34
C GLU A 139 16.80 -13.57 -17.24
N PRO A 140 17.73 -14.05 -16.40
CA PRO A 140 18.31 -13.22 -15.35
C PRO A 140 18.87 -11.93 -15.96
N SER A 141 18.12 -10.85 -15.87
CA SER A 141 18.46 -9.56 -16.45
C SER A 141 18.54 -8.54 -15.32
N SER A 142 19.64 -7.79 -15.28
CA SER A 142 19.80 -6.66 -14.36
C SER A 142 18.91 -5.45 -14.73
N ASP A 143 18.23 -5.51 -15.88
CA ASP A 143 17.51 -4.38 -16.47
C ASP A 143 16.00 -4.40 -16.23
N ILE A 144 15.50 -5.42 -15.54
CA ILE A 144 14.09 -5.53 -15.16
C ILE A 144 13.94 -5.38 -13.65
N VAL A 145 12.93 -4.67 -13.25
CA VAL A 145 12.48 -4.54 -11.87
C VAL A 145 11.07 -5.09 -11.71
N GLU A 146 10.82 -5.63 -10.54
CA GLU A 146 9.54 -6.13 -10.09
C GLU A 146 9.02 -5.22 -8.99
N LEU A 147 7.91 -4.53 -9.22
CA LEU A 147 7.20 -3.76 -8.22
C LEU A 147 6.10 -4.63 -7.63
N ILE A 148 6.31 -5.07 -6.41
CA ILE A 148 5.45 -6.02 -5.71
C ILE A 148 4.45 -5.25 -4.85
N PHE A 149 3.16 -5.59 -5.01
CA PHE A 149 2.07 -5.17 -4.13
C PHE A 149 1.59 -6.33 -3.29
N ASP A 150 1.43 -6.12 -1.98
CA ASP A 150 0.96 -7.15 -1.05
C ASP A 150 0.04 -6.59 0.02
N ILE A 151 -0.80 -7.46 0.59
CA ILE A 151 -1.70 -7.18 1.72
C ILE A 151 -1.33 -8.15 2.84
N GLN A 152 -0.67 -7.63 3.88
CA GLN A 152 -0.19 -8.38 5.04
C GLN A 152 -1.06 -8.10 6.25
N LEU A 153 -2.10 -8.90 6.44
CA LEU A 153 -3.00 -8.81 7.59
C LEU A 153 -2.36 -9.41 8.84
N HIS A 154 -2.67 -8.82 10.00
CA HIS A 154 -2.27 -9.39 11.30
C HIS A 154 -2.99 -10.72 11.57
N ASP A 155 -4.24 -10.82 11.19
CA ASP A 155 -5.04 -12.04 11.25
C ASP A 155 -5.76 -12.26 9.91
N ALA A 156 -5.35 -13.29 9.20
CA ALA A 156 -5.95 -13.72 7.94
C ALA A 156 -6.78 -15.01 8.07
N THR A 157 -7.01 -15.51 9.29
CA THR A 157 -7.64 -16.83 9.52
C THR A 157 -9.05 -16.96 8.93
N HIS A 158 -9.75 -15.85 8.77
CA HIS A 158 -11.11 -15.78 8.20
C HIS A 158 -11.16 -15.30 6.76
N ILE A 159 -10.01 -15.09 6.12
CA ILE A 159 -9.92 -14.62 4.73
C ILE A 159 -9.73 -15.82 3.80
N LEU A 160 -10.80 -16.23 3.12
CA LEU A 160 -10.76 -17.33 2.14
C LEU A 160 -10.19 -16.89 0.79
N SER A 161 -10.38 -15.63 0.43
CA SER A 161 -9.89 -15.05 -0.82
C SER A 161 -9.70 -13.54 -0.66
N LYS A 162 -8.69 -12.98 -1.33
CA LYS A 162 -8.44 -11.54 -1.43
C LYS A 162 -8.22 -11.09 -2.89
N ARG A 163 -8.74 -11.86 -3.86
CA ARG A 163 -8.52 -11.63 -5.30
C ARG A 163 -8.95 -10.25 -5.75
N GLN A 164 -10.20 -9.88 -5.43
CA GLN A 164 -10.75 -8.59 -5.85
C GLN A 164 -9.96 -7.40 -5.27
N THR A 165 -9.52 -7.52 -4.03
CA THR A 165 -8.72 -6.47 -3.37
C THR A 165 -7.28 -6.44 -3.91
N MET A 166 -6.69 -7.59 -4.25
CA MET A 166 -5.38 -7.65 -4.90
C MET A 166 -5.44 -7.03 -6.31
N ASP A 167 -6.47 -7.38 -7.10
CA ASP A 167 -6.70 -6.81 -8.42
C ASP A 167 -6.90 -5.29 -8.35
N LEU A 168 -7.72 -4.82 -7.39
CA LEU A 168 -7.96 -3.40 -7.15
C LEU A 168 -6.65 -2.67 -6.82
N GLY A 169 -5.89 -3.17 -5.83
CA GLY A 169 -4.65 -2.53 -5.39
C GLY A 169 -3.58 -2.47 -6.49
N LEU A 170 -3.40 -3.58 -7.23
CA LEU A 170 -2.44 -3.64 -8.34
C LEU A 170 -2.88 -2.71 -9.49
N ALA A 171 -4.19 -2.65 -9.78
CA ALA A 171 -4.76 -1.74 -10.77
C ALA A 171 -4.54 -0.27 -10.38
N VAL A 172 -4.73 0.09 -9.10
CA VAL A 172 -4.45 1.44 -8.59
C VAL A 172 -2.97 1.78 -8.72
N CYS A 173 -2.06 0.87 -8.35
CA CYS A 173 -0.63 1.05 -8.54
C CYS A 173 -0.30 1.37 -10.01
N HIS A 174 -0.81 0.56 -10.94
CA HIS A 174 -0.62 0.77 -12.38
C HIS A 174 -1.14 2.14 -12.83
N ARG A 175 -2.36 2.51 -12.43
CA ARG A 175 -2.99 3.79 -12.80
C ARG A 175 -2.25 5.00 -12.24
N VAL A 176 -1.79 4.94 -11.00
CA VAL A 176 -0.99 6.01 -10.38
C VAL A 176 0.34 6.20 -11.11
N LEU A 177 1.05 5.10 -11.43
CA LEU A 177 2.29 5.18 -12.19
C LEU A 177 2.06 5.79 -13.59
N ARG A 178 1.00 5.39 -14.29
CA ARG A 178 0.63 5.97 -15.59
C ARG A 178 0.23 7.44 -15.48
N TYR A 179 -0.55 7.81 -14.46
CA TYR A 179 -0.96 9.20 -14.25
C TYR A 179 0.24 10.13 -14.06
N LEU A 180 1.21 9.71 -13.24
CA LEU A 180 2.37 10.54 -12.91
C LEU A 180 3.41 10.59 -14.04
N SER A 181 3.62 9.50 -14.76
CA SER A 181 4.65 9.39 -15.81
C SER A 181 4.12 9.56 -17.23
N GLY A 182 2.80 9.64 -17.38
CA GLY A 182 2.14 9.63 -18.69
C GLY A 182 2.35 8.31 -19.42
N GLU A 183 2.39 8.35 -20.75
CA GLU A 183 2.58 7.15 -21.58
C GLU A 183 4.01 6.61 -21.56
N ARG A 184 4.94 7.24 -20.86
CA ARG A 184 6.34 6.81 -20.74
C ARG A 184 6.48 5.54 -19.88
N TYR A 185 5.57 5.31 -18.93
CA TYR A 185 5.50 4.08 -18.17
C TYR A 185 4.68 3.03 -18.90
N GLN A 186 5.28 1.88 -19.16
CA GLN A 186 4.62 0.72 -19.74
C GLN A 186 5.11 -0.55 -19.02
N PRO A 187 4.23 -1.32 -18.38
CA PRO A 187 4.63 -2.60 -17.81
C PRO A 187 4.91 -3.61 -18.92
N LEU A 188 5.95 -4.41 -18.75
CA LEU A 188 6.28 -5.53 -19.63
C LEU A 188 5.34 -6.70 -19.39
N ARG A 189 5.10 -6.99 -18.11
CA ARG A 189 4.25 -8.09 -17.65
C ARG A 189 3.59 -7.70 -16.32
N VAL A 190 2.50 -8.41 -16.02
CA VAL A 190 1.79 -8.32 -14.74
C VAL A 190 1.68 -9.72 -14.16
N ALA A 191 2.03 -9.87 -12.89
CA ALA A 191 1.87 -11.11 -12.14
C ALA A 191 0.66 -11.02 -11.22
N LEU A 192 -0.16 -12.06 -11.22
CA LEU A 192 -1.27 -12.25 -10.29
C LEU A 192 -0.97 -13.47 -9.42
N PRO A 193 -1.13 -13.40 -8.08
CA PRO A 193 -0.88 -14.53 -7.18
C PRO A 193 -2.04 -15.53 -7.15
N HIS A 194 -2.99 -15.40 -8.04
CA HIS A 194 -4.19 -16.22 -8.13
C HIS A 194 -4.59 -16.47 -9.58
N SER A 195 -5.34 -17.52 -9.80
CA SER A 195 -6.08 -17.73 -11.05
C SER A 195 -7.27 -16.77 -11.10
N PRO A 196 -7.32 -15.83 -12.05
CA PRO A 196 -8.44 -14.91 -12.18
C PRO A 196 -9.70 -15.64 -12.65
N ILE A 197 -10.87 -15.21 -12.16
CA ILE A 197 -12.16 -15.72 -12.62
C ILE A 197 -12.55 -15.02 -13.94
N ALA A 198 -12.22 -13.75 -14.09
CA ALA A 198 -12.43 -13.02 -15.35
C ALA A 198 -11.47 -13.52 -16.44
N PRO A 199 -11.89 -13.49 -17.72
CA PRO A 199 -11.01 -13.87 -18.82
C PRO A 199 -9.71 -13.04 -18.84
N LEU A 200 -8.56 -13.67 -19.12
CA LEU A 200 -7.24 -13.02 -19.14
C LEU A 200 -7.17 -11.79 -20.06
N ASN A 201 -7.94 -11.77 -21.14
CA ASN A 201 -8.00 -10.63 -22.05
C ASN A 201 -8.55 -9.35 -21.41
N VAL A 202 -9.32 -9.46 -20.30
CA VAL A 202 -9.79 -8.30 -19.51
C VAL A 202 -8.59 -7.67 -18.84
N TYR A 203 -7.76 -8.46 -18.18
CA TYR A 203 -6.53 -7.99 -17.51
C TYR A 203 -5.51 -7.45 -18.51
N LYS A 204 -5.26 -8.18 -19.63
CA LYS A 204 -4.33 -7.73 -20.69
C LYS A 204 -4.73 -6.37 -21.26
N ARG A 205 -6.01 -6.14 -21.49
CA ARG A 205 -6.53 -4.84 -21.95
C ARG A 205 -6.40 -3.75 -20.90
N PHE A 206 -6.61 -4.09 -19.62
CA PHE A 206 -6.52 -3.12 -18.53
C PHE A 206 -5.08 -2.65 -18.31
N PHE A 207 -4.14 -3.60 -18.21
CA PHE A 207 -2.75 -3.31 -17.91
C PHE A 207 -1.90 -2.99 -19.15
N HIS A 208 -2.41 -3.22 -20.35
CA HIS A 208 -1.66 -3.13 -21.62
C HIS A 208 -0.38 -3.97 -21.60
N ALA A 209 -0.41 -5.14 -20.97
CA ALA A 209 0.73 -6.04 -20.78
C ALA A 209 0.30 -7.51 -20.77
N GLU A 210 1.26 -8.41 -20.95
CA GLU A 210 1.04 -9.83 -20.71
C GLU A 210 0.82 -10.12 -19.24
N VAL A 211 -0.05 -11.10 -18.95
CA VAL A 211 -0.47 -11.45 -17.59
C VAL A 211 -0.05 -12.87 -17.27
N MET A 212 0.69 -13.03 -16.19
CA MET A 212 1.10 -14.29 -15.59
C MET A 212 0.20 -14.57 -14.39
N ILE A 213 -0.33 -15.77 -14.30
CA ILE A 213 -1.23 -16.20 -13.20
C ILE A 213 -0.52 -17.17 -12.28
N ASP A 214 -1.09 -17.37 -11.07
CA ASP A 214 -0.58 -18.30 -10.06
C ASP A 214 0.89 -18.04 -9.70
N GLN A 215 1.27 -16.75 -9.68
CA GLN A 215 2.61 -16.32 -9.30
C GLN A 215 2.72 -16.15 -7.77
N GLN A 216 3.94 -16.09 -7.26
CA GLN A 216 4.20 -15.92 -5.84
C GLN A 216 3.66 -14.57 -5.31
N HIS A 217 3.71 -13.51 -6.12
CA HIS A 217 3.32 -12.15 -5.74
C HIS A 217 2.44 -11.49 -6.80
N ALA A 218 1.65 -10.49 -6.37
CA ALA A 218 1.08 -9.53 -7.31
C ALA A 218 2.16 -8.51 -7.66
N ALA A 219 2.50 -8.38 -8.94
CA ALA A 219 3.61 -7.52 -9.34
C ALA A 219 3.43 -6.89 -10.72
N LEU A 220 4.08 -5.73 -10.90
CA LEU A 220 4.26 -5.06 -12.18
C LEU A 220 5.74 -5.14 -12.57
N TYR A 221 6.04 -5.72 -13.73
CA TYR A 221 7.39 -5.82 -14.26
C TYR A 221 7.62 -4.74 -15.31
N PHE A 222 8.73 -4.02 -15.22
CA PHE A 222 9.11 -2.98 -16.18
C PHE A 222 10.62 -2.79 -16.24
N HIS A 223 11.12 -2.10 -17.28
CA HIS A 223 12.53 -1.82 -17.41
C HIS A 223 13.02 -0.87 -16.32
N LYS A 224 14.23 -1.14 -15.83
CA LYS A 224 14.86 -0.38 -14.73
C LYS A 224 15.10 1.09 -15.09
N ASP A 225 15.32 1.40 -16.35
CA ASP A 225 15.49 2.76 -16.85
C ASP A 225 14.23 3.61 -16.64
N MET A 226 13.03 3.01 -16.58
CA MET A 226 11.80 3.72 -16.25
C MET A 226 11.82 4.37 -14.87
N LEU A 227 12.64 3.88 -13.94
CA LEU A 227 12.84 4.52 -12.63
C LEU A 227 13.37 5.94 -12.75
N ASN A 228 14.12 6.23 -13.83
CA ASN A 228 14.73 7.53 -14.10
C ASN A 228 13.78 8.48 -14.87
N ILE A 229 12.56 8.07 -15.20
CA ILE A 229 11.58 8.97 -15.81
C ILE A 229 11.42 10.19 -14.90
N THR A 230 11.80 11.36 -15.44
CA THR A 230 11.55 12.64 -14.76
C THR A 230 10.08 12.99 -14.86
N LEU A 231 9.48 13.35 -13.75
CA LEU A 231 8.10 13.78 -13.69
C LEU A 231 8.06 15.29 -13.87
N ASP A 232 7.05 15.77 -14.57
CA ASP A 232 6.81 17.21 -14.68
C ASP A 232 6.42 17.69 -13.29
N SER A 233 7.43 18.14 -12.54
CA SER A 233 7.30 18.46 -11.12
C SER A 233 6.31 19.59 -10.93
N ILE A 234 5.31 19.30 -10.17
CA ILE A 234 4.35 20.25 -9.67
C ILE A 234 5.07 21.09 -8.62
N ASP A 235 4.93 22.41 -8.77
CA ASP A 235 5.14 23.47 -7.81
C ASP A 235 6.15 23.22 -6.66
N HIS A 236 7.27 23.93 -6.69
CA HIS A 236 8.26 23.96 -5.59
C HIS A 236 7.61 24.24 -4.23
N GLY A 237 6.53 25.01 -4.18
CA GLY A 237 5.78 25.30 -2.96
C GLY A 237 5.09 24.07 -2.37
N LEU A 238 4.58 23.17 -3.22
CA LEU A 238 4.01 21.89 -2.76
C LEU A 238 5.10 21.00 -2.12
N ARG A 239 6.29 20.98 -2.70
CA ARG A 239 7.42 20.20 -2.17
C ARG A 239 7.82 20.68 -0.77
N GLU A 240 7.92 21.99 -0.56
CA GLU A 240 8.23 22.56 0.76
C GLU A 240 7.14 22.23 1.81
N ILE A 241 5.87 22.26 1.39
CA ILE A 241 4.74 21.89 2.25
C ILE A 241 4.81 20.41 2.61
N VAL A 242 5.07 19.54 1.62
CA VAL A 242 5.21 18.08 1.81
C VAL A 242 6.39 17.78 2.72
N ASP A 243 7.56 18.37 2.51
CA ASP A 243 8.75 18.17 3.35
C ASP A 243 8.47 18.63 4.79
N SER A 244 7.82 19.78 4.96
CA SER A 244 7.40 20.28 6.28
C SER A 244 6.36 19.37 6.95
N TYR A 245 5.43 18.80 6.17
CA TYR A 245 4.43 17.86 6.66
C TYR A 245 5.09 16.54 7.09
N LEU A 246 5.99 15.99 6.27
CA LEU A 246 6.74 14.78 6.58
C LEU A 246 7.55 14.96 7.86
N GLU A 247 8.30 16.06 8.00
CA GLU A 247 9.04 16.37 9.22
C GLU A 247 8.14 16.44 10.45
N ARG A 248 6.98 17.11 10.37
CA ARG A 248 6.03 17.22 11.49
C ARG A 248 5.35 15.89 11.78
N SER A 249 4.89 15.17 10.75
CA SER A 249 4.19 13.90 10.90
C SER A 249 5.10 12.82 11.49
N PHE A 250 6.37 12.79 11.09
CA PHE A 250 7.36 11.91 11.72
C PHE A 250 7.67 12.30 13.18
N ARG A 251 7.51 13.59 13.55
CA ARG A 251 7.66 14.05 14.95
C ARG A 251 6.41 13.80 15.80
N SER A 252 5.21 13.81 15.19
CA SER A 252 3.92 13.83 15.91
C SER A 252 3.19 12.48 15.97
N HIS A 253 3.78 11.37 15.50
CA HIS A 253 3.14 10.06 15.63
C HIS A 253 2.82 9.74 17.08
N GLN A 254 1.53 9.75 17.44
CA GLN A 254 0.99 9.44 18.77
C GLN A 254 0.98 7.93 19.09
N GLY A 255 1.81 7.14 18.42
CA GLY A 255 2.16 5.80 18.84
C GLY A 255 3.29 5.83 19.85
N SER A 256 3.49 4.74 20.60
CA SER A 256 4.65 4.60 21.47
C SER A 256 5.93 4.84 20.68
N PHE A 257 6.99 5.30 21.35
CA PHE A 257 8.27 5.48 20.67
C PHE A 257 8.78 4.15 20.06
N SER A 258 8.48 3.04 20.72
CA SER A 258 8.76 1.68 20.23
C SER A 258 8.01 1.37 18.93
N ASP A 259 6.79 1.88 18.72
CA ASP A 259 6.06 1.70 17.44
C ASP A 259 6.71 2.47 16.30
N ARG A 260 7.18 3.68 16.58
CA ARG A 260 7.96 4.47 15.60
C ARG A 260 9.25 3.77 15.21
N VAL A 261 9.96 3.21 16.17
CA VAL A 261 11.19 2.44 15.94
C VAL A 261 10.88 1.15 15.19
N ARG A 262 9.80 0.44 15.55
CA ARG A 262 9.34 -0.78 14.87
C ARG A 262 9.05 -0.50 13.41
N HIS A 263 8.37 0.60 13.13
CA HIS A 263 8.07 1.04 11.78
C HIS A 263 9.33 1.35 10.98
N ALA A 264 10.25 2.14 11.55
CA ALA A 264 11.52 2.48 10.92
C ALA A 264 12.39 1.23 10.62
N ILE A 265 12.42 0.26 11.52
CA ILE A 265 13.11 -1.03 11.30
C ILE A 265 12.44 -1.80 10.17
N ARG A 266 11.09 -1.87 10.13
CA ARG A 266 10.34 -2.62 9.11
C ARG A 266 10.65 -2.12 7.70
N ILE A 267 10.73 -0.81 7.50
CA ILE A 267 11.10 -0.19 6.21
C ILE A 267 12.49 -0.65 5.75
N HIS A 268 13.42 -0.92 6.67
CA HIS A 268 14.82 -1.24 6.34
C HIS A 268 15.20 -2.71 6.49
N LEU A 269 14.30 -3.58 6.95
CA LEU A 269 14.58 -5.02 7.12
C LEU A 269 14.93 -5.74 5.81
N SER A 270 14.53 -5.20 4.67
CA SER A 270 14.89 -5.71 3.34
C SER A 270 16.32 -5.34 2.89
N GLY A 271 17.09 -4.59 3.69
CA GLY A 271 18.44 -4.13 3.34
C GLY A 271 19.47 -4.28 4.46
N PRO A 272 20.77 -4.17 4.13
CA PRO A 272 21.87 -4.29 5.10
C PRO A 272 21.93 -3.17 6.17
N LYS A 273 21.04 -2.16 6.08
CA LYS A 273 21.09 -0.94 6.90
C LYS A 273 20.11 -0.91 8.08
N ALA A 274 19.48 -2.02 8.48
CA ALA A 274 18.61 -2.05 9.66
C ALA A 274 19.41 -2.09 10.97
N ASN A 275 20.44 -1.24 11.11
CA ASN A 275 21.17 -1.10 12.36
C ASN A 275 20.66 0.09 13.17
N LYS A 276 20.97 0.08 14.47
CA LYS A 276 20.51 1.08 15.43
C LYS A 276 20.93 2.52 15.08
N THR A 277 22.08 2.68 14.47
CA THR A 277 22.63 4.00 14.10
C THR A 277 21.84 4.59 12.94
N ASP A 278 21.57 3.78 11.90
CA ASP A 278 20.81 4.22 10.73
C ASP A 278 19.36 4.59 11.11
N ILE A 279 18.73 3.75 11.94
CA ILE A 279 17.36 4.04 12.44
C ILE A 279 17.34 5.29 13.34
N ALA A 280 18.38 5.49 14.17
CA ALA A 280 18.47 6.71 14.97
C ALA A 280 18.63 7.97 14.10
N ASN A 281 19.44 7.90 13.06
CA ASN A 281 19.62 8.99 12.09
C ASN A 281 18.28 9.32 11.38
N MET A 282 17.51 8.31 10.95
CA MET A 282 16.19 8.51 10.36
C MET A 282 15.21 9.22 11.31
N LEU A 283 15.29 8.88 12.60
CA LEU A 283 14.44 9.50 13.62
C LEU A 283 15.03 10.86 14.13
N ALA A 284 16.05 11.39 13.43
CA ALA A 284 16.76 12.63 13.77
C ALA A 284 17.24 12.67 15.21
N MET A 285 17.82 11.55 15.70
CA MET A 285 18.31 11.45 17.09
C MET A 285 19.59 10.65 17.21
N HIS A 286 20.28 10.84 18.34
CA HIS A 286 21.46 10.06 18.64
C HIS A 286 21.10 8.62 19.08
N PRO A 287 21.86 7.56 18.72
CA PRO A 287 21.57 6.17 19.09
C PRO A 287 21.39 5.94 20.60
N ARG A 288 22.09 6.68 21.46
CA ARG A 288 21.89 6.63 22.93
C ARG A 288 20.52 7.17 23.35
N SER A 289 20.04 8.24 22.70
CA SER A 289 18.73 8.82 22.96
C SER A 289 17.62 7.90 22.52
N LEU A 290 17.79 7.22 21.39
CA LEU A 290 16.88 6.18 20.91
C LEU A 290 16.77 5.06 21.95
N GLN A 291 17.89 4.52 22.42
CA GLN A 291 17.90 3.45 23.42
C GLN A 291 17.21 3.86 24.70
N ARG A 292 17.56 5.03 25.26
CA ARG A 292 16.95 5.53 26.51
C ARG A 292 15.41 5.62 26.40
N LYS A 293 14.88 6.13 25.28
CA LYS A 293 13.44 6.23 25.08
C LYS A 293 12.75 4.86 24.95
N LEU A 294 13.43 3.88 24.37
CA LEU A 294 12.93 2.50 24.32
C LEU A 294 12.96 1.84 25.70
N ASP A 295 14.02 2.10 26.50
CA ASP A 295 14.13 1.61 27.88
C ASP A 295 13.02 2.18 28.77
N GLU A 296 12.64 3.46 28.58
CA GLU A 296 11.51 4.12 29.25
C GLU A 296 10.16 3.44 28.93
N GLU A 297 10.04 2.80 27.75
CA GLU A 297 8.87 2.00 27.35
C GLU A 297 9.03 0.49 27.63
N GLY A 298 10.06 0.08 28.37
CA GLY A 298 10.29 -1.31 28.77
C GLY A 298 10.70 -2.23 27.62
N THR A 299 11.28 -1.71 26.54
CA THR A 299 11.73 -2.48 25.36
C THR A 299 13.12 -2.03 24.91
N SER A 300 13.69 -2.75 23.93
CA SER A 300 14.98 -2.39 23.31
C SER A 300 14.91 -2.49 21.79
N PHE A 301 15.84 -1.80 21.12
CA PHE A 301 15.99 -1.89 19.67
C PHE A 301 16.14 -3.34 19.19
N GLU A 302 16.96 -4.12 19.88
CA GLU A 302 17.22 -5.53 19.56
C GLU A 302 15.95 -6.38 19.70
N GLN A 303 15.18 -6.18 20.79
CA GLN A 303 13.92 -6.90 21.00
C GLN A 303 12.89 -6.60 19.90
N ILE A 304 12.78 -5.34 19.48
CA ILE A 304 11.86 -4.94 18.41
C ILE A 304 12.31 -5.58 17.08
N ARG A 305 13.60 -5.48 16.76
CA ARG A 305 14.17 -6.05 15.54
C ARG A 305 14.01 -7.58 15.47
N ASP A 306 14.27 -8.27 16.57
CA ASP A 306 14.21 -9.73 16.62
C ASP A 306 12.76 -10.22 16.53
N LYS A 307 11.80 -9.54 17.17
CA LYS A 307 10.37 -9.83 16.99
C LYS A 307 9.93 -9.65 15.53
N LEU A 308 10.38 -8.58 14.86
CA LEU A 308 10.06 -8.36 13.44
C LEU A 308 10.67 -9.43 12.55
N ARG A 309 11.93 -9.84 12.80
CA ARG A 309 12.58 -10.93 12.06
C ARG A 309 11.86 -12.26 12.26
N GLN A 310 11.45 -12.56 13.48
CA GLN A 310 10.69 -13.77 13.79
C GLN A 310 9.34 -13.79 13.08
N GLN A 311 8.63 -12.65 13.06
CA GLN A 311 7.36 -12.53 12.32
C GLN A 311 7.56 -12.76 10.82
N LEU A 312 8.56 -12.14 10.21
CA LEU A 312 8.88 -12.32 8.79
C LEU A 312 9.31 -13.76 8.48
N LEU A 313 10.08 -14.39 9.35
CA LEU A 313 10.48 -15.78 9.18
C LEU A 313 9.28 -16.74 9.23
N LEU A 314 8.36 -16.52 10.18
CA LEU A 314 7.12 -17.31 10.28
C LEU A 314 6.22 -17.11 9.06
N GLN A 315 6.11 -15.89 8.53
CA GLN A 315 5.40 -15.61 7.28
C GLN A 315 6.06 -16.36 6.12
N TYR A 316 7.38 -16.24 5.96
CA TYR A 316 8.12 -16.93 4.89
C TYR A 316 7.98 -18.44 4.95
N LEU A 317 7.96 -19.02 6.14
CA LEU A 317 7.74 -20.47 6.35
C LEU A 317 6.28 -20.90 6.12
N ALA A 318 5.31 -20.00 6.33
CA ALA A 318 3.90 -20.26 6.03
C ALA A 318 3.63 -20.22 4.52
N ASP A 319 4.29 -19.28 3.82
CA ASP A 319 4.18 -19.11 2.37
C ASP A 319 4.99 -20.16 1.57
N SER A 320 5.86 -20.93 2.25
CA SER A 320 6.70 -21.99 1.64
C SER A 320 6.10 -23.39 1.74
N LYS A 321 4.85 -23.51 2.18
CA LYS A 321 4.05 -24.74 2.21
C LYS A 321 2.90 -24.67 1.23
#